data_5372caf3edc8fc01007810f82229c861
#
_entry.id   5372caf3edc8fc01007810f82229c861
#
_cell.length_a   1.000
_cell.length_b   1.000
_cell.length_c   1.000
_cell.angle_alpha   90.00
_cell.angle_beta   90.00
_cell.angle_gamma   90.00
#
_symmetry.space_group_name_H-M   'P 1'
#
loop_
_entity.id
_entity.type
_entity.pdbx_description
1 polymer ?
#
loop_
_entity_poly.entity_id
_entity_poly.type
_entity_poly.pdbx_seq_one_letter_code
_entity_poly.pdbx_strand_id
1 'polypeptide(L)'
;VSRAVRAIEIEFHNLRHPVDTRRVPAVGSLIVGLDVDRDIRRERITARLKSRLKEGMVEEVRGLLEKDGITKEDLMYYGLEYKYVTAYVVGEMSYEDMFNQLEIAIHQFAKRQMTWFRGMERRGFNIHWLDASITMADKLAQIERWMAQENETAYEKRG
;
A
#
# COMPACT_ATOMS: atom_id res chain seq x y z
N VAL A 1 9.52 20.46 -3.30
CA VAL A 1 10.61 20.36 -2.32
C VAL A 1 11.35 19.05 -2.57
N SER A 2 12.70 19.08 -2.76
CA SER A 2 13.46 17.88 -3.08
C SER A 2 13.52 16.94 -1.86
N ARG A 3 13.63 15.62 -2.11
CA ARG A 3 13.78 14.61 -1.03
C ARG A 3 14.96 14.91 -0.11
N ALA A 4 16.04 15.50 -0.67
CA ALA A 4 17.23 15.88 0.10
C ALA A 4 16.92 17.00 1.10
N VAL A 5 16.17 18.04 0.69
CA VAL A 5 15.75 19.14 1.58
C VAL A 5 14.91 18.59 2.72
N ARG A 6 13.94 17.72 2.40
CA ARG A 6 13.07 17.11 3.43
C ARG A 6 13.87 16.24 4.42
N ALA A 7 14.86 15.49 3.94
CA ALA A 7 15.73 14.71 4.83
C ALA A 7 16.52 15.59 5.79
N ILE A 8 17.07 16.71 5.28
CA ILE A 8 17.78 17.69 6.10
C ILE A 8 16.86 18.33 7.15
N GLU A 9 15.63 18.73 6.76
CA GLU A 9 14.64 19.27 7.69
C GLU A 9 14.30 18.29 8.81
N ILE A 10 14.10 17.02 8.49
CA ILE A 10 13.80 15.96 9.48
C ILE A 10 14.99 15.80 10.43
N GLU A 11 16.20 15.69 9.90
CA GLU A 11 17.40 15.53 10.72
C GLU A 11 17.63 16.73 11.65
N PHE A 12 17.44 17.95 11.15
CA PHE A 12 17.55 19.18 11.92
C PHE A 12 16.47 19.26 13.03
N HIS A 13 15.27 18.77 12.74
CA HIS A 13 14.21 18.68 13.74
C HIS A 13 14.57 17.67 14.84
N ASN A 14 15.04 16.47 14.46
CA ASN A 14 15.41 15.42 15.40
C ASN A 14 16.58 15.81 16.30
N LEU A 15 17.56 16.54 15.77
CA LEU A 15 18.67 17.08 16.58
C LEU A 15 18.20 18.09 17.64
N ARG A 16 17.18 18.89 17.34
CA ARG A 16 16.63 19.88 18.30
C ARG A 16 15.60 19.29 19.26
N HIS A 17 14.94 18.20 18.83
CA HIS A 17 13.89 17.52 19.59
C HIS A 17 14.19 16.01 19.65
N PRO A 18 15.25 15.61 20.39
CA PRO A 18 15.61 14.21 20.49
C PRO A 18 14.46 13.40 21.09
N VAL A 19 13.95 12.44 20.34
CA VAL A 19 12.94 11.49 20.83
C VAL A 19 13.65 10.41 21.63
N ASP A 20 13.29 10.26 22.90
CA ASP A 20 13.80 9.16 23.73
C ASP A 20 13.16 7.83 23.28
N THR A 21 13.78 7.17 22.31
CA THR A 21 13.32 5.87 21.78
C THR A 21 13.46 4.72 22.79
N ARG A 22 14.20 4.92 23.90
CA ARG A 22 14.39 3.89 24.94
C ARG A 22 13.11 3.62 25.73
N ARG A 23 12.12 4.51 25.66
CA ARG A 23 10.81 4.35 26.32
C ARG A 23 9.79 3.56 25.49
N VAL A 24 10.09 3.27 24.23
CA VAL A 24 9.22 2.45 23.39
C VAL A 24 9.57 0.99 23.66
N PRO A 25 8.65 0.19 24.23
CA PRO A 25 8.91 -1.21 24.44
C PRO A 25 9.15 -1.91 23.09
N ALA A 26 10.11 -2.82 23.07
CA ALA A 26 10.32 -3.68 21.90
C ALA A 26 9.06 -4.54 21.70
N VAL A 27 8.35 -4.31 20.62
CA VAL A 27 7.18 -5.09 20.23
C VAL A 27 7.64 -6.20 19.29
N GLY A 28 7.46 -7.46 19.70
CA GLY A 28 7.63 -8.59 18.79
C GLY A 28 6.58 -8.50 17.67
N SER A 29 7.02 -8.61 16.43
CA SER A 29 6.11 -8.50 15.28
C SER A 29 6.38 -9.62 14.27
N LEU A 30 5.33 -10.33 13.88
CA LEU A 30 5.33 -11.24 12.76
C LEU A 30 4.88 -10.47 11.51
N ILE A 31 5.77 -10.36 10.51
CA ILE A 31 5.44 -9.71 9.26
C ILE A 31 5.02 -10.78 8.24
N VAL A 32 3.77 -10.72 7.80
CA VAL A 32 3.23 -11.66 6.81
C VAL A 32 3.03 -10.93 5.50
N GLY A 33 3.61 -11.48 4.42
CA GLY A 33 3.40 -11.04 3.05
C GLY A 33 2.47 -11.98 2.28
N LEU A 34 1.63 -11.45 1.39
CA LEU A 34 0.86 -12.27 0.45
C LEU A 34 1.60 -12.29 -0.88
N ASP A 35 2.04 -13.48 -1.31
CA ASP A 35 2.60 -13.69 -2.63
C ASP A 35 1.50 -14.08 -3.63
N VAL A 36 1.48 -13.38 -4.75
CA VAL A 36 0.54 -13.62 -5.85
C VAL A 36 1.35 -13.70 -7.12
N ASP A 37 1.13 -14.73 -7.91
CA ASP A 37 1.70 -14.82 -9.24
C ASP A 37 1.50 -13.52 -10.03
N ARG A 38 2.51 -13.15 -10.81
CA ARG A 38 2.54 -11.87 -11.52
C ARG A 38 1.35 -11.72 -12.48
N ASP A 39 1.03 -12.76 -13.24
CA ASP A 39 0.03 -12.66 -14.29
C ASP A 39 -1.37 -12.70 -13.67
N ILE A 40 -1.59 -13.55 -12.67
CA ILE A 40 -2.82 -13.56 -11.85
C ILE A 40 -3.04 -12.20 -11.19
N ARG A 41 -2.00 -11.59 -10.65
CA ARG A 41 -2.10 -10.25 -10.04
C ARG A 41 -2.50 -9.19 -11.06
N ARG A 42 -1.95 -9.24 -12.28
CA ARG A 42 -2.30 -8.31 -13.35
C ARG A 42 -3.76 -8.46 -13.76
N GLU A 43 -4.22 -9.67 -13.97
CA GLU A 43 -5.62 -9.97 -14.31
C GLU A 43 -6.58 -9.47 -13.22
N ARG A 44 -6.27 -9.73 -11.94
CA ARG A 44 -7.08 -9.26 -10.80
C ARG A 44 -7.13 -7.75 -10.70
N ILE A 45 -6.03 -7.05 -10.97
CA ILE A 45 -5.99 -5.57 -11.00
C ILE A 45 -6.93 -5.05 -12.08
N THR A 46 -6.81 -5.53 -13.31
CA THR A 46 -7.67 -5.12 -14.42
C THR A 46 -9.15 -5.42 -14.16
N ALA A 47 -9.45 -6.65 -13.69
CA ALA A 47 -10.82 -7.04 -13.36
C ALA A 47 -11.42 -6.16 -12.26
N ARG A 48 -10.68 -5.88 -11.19
CA ARG A 48 -11.12 -5.00 -10.11
C ARG A 48 -11.37 -3.57 -10.58
N LEU A 49 -10.47 -3.02 -11.41
CA LEU A 49 -10.65 -1.68 -11.96
C LEU A 49 -11.94 -1.59 -12.79
N LYS A 50 -12.17 -2.57 -13.68
CA LYS A 50 -13.42 -2.65 -14.47
C LYS A 50 -14.66 -2.73 -13.59
N SER A 51 -14.62 -3.56 -12.54
CA SER A 51 -15.73 -3.69 -11.58
C SER A 51 -16.02 -2.36 -10.86
N ARG A 52 -14.99 -1.70 -10.32
CA ARG A 52 -15.13 -0.42 -9.61
C ARG A 52 -15.71 0.69 -10.49
N LEU A 53 -15.27 0.78 -11.74
CA LEU A 53 -15.83 1.74 -12.68
C LEU A 53 -17.30 1.44 -13.01
N LYS A 54 -17.66 0.16 -13.17
CA LYS A 54 -19.05 -0.28 -13.40
C LYS A 54 -19.95 -0.07 -12.17
N GLU A 55 -19.42 -0.15 -10.98
CA GLU A 55 -20.12 0.02 -9.70
C GLU A 55 -20.39 1.48 -9.36
N GLY A 56 -20.03 2.44 -10.23
CA GLY A 56 -20.37 3.85 -10.07
C GLY A 56 -19.25 4.73 -9.52
N MET A 57 -18.00 4.36 -9.69
CA MET A 57 -16.87 5.18 -9.22
C MET A 57 -16.82 6.56 -9.89
N VAL A 58 -17.26 6.66 -11.13
CA VAL A 58 -17.31 7.98 -11.85
C VAL A 58 -18.37 8.88 -11.21
N GLU A 59 -19.53 8.31 -10.90
CA GLU A 59 -20.64 9.01 -10.25
C GLU A 59 -20.28 9.40 -8.81
N GLU A 60 -19.55 8.54 -8.10
CA GLU A 60 -19.01 8.86 -6.77
C GLU A 60 -18.13 10.11 -6.81
N VAL A 61 -17.16 10.15 -7.73
CA VAL A 61 -16.25 11.30 -7.87
C VAL A 61 -17.00 12.56 -8.28
N ARG A 62 -17.98 12.46 -9.19
CA ARG A 62 -18.83 13.58 -9.59
C ARG A 62 -19.61 14.14 -8.41
N GLY A 63 -20.26 13.26 -7.63
CA GLY A 63 -20.99 13.67 -6.44
C GLY A 63 -20.11 14.25 -5.33
N LEU A 64 -18.84 13.87 -5.26
CA LEU A 64 -17.89 14.48 -4.32
C LEU A 64 -17.51 15.91 -4.76
N LEU A 65 -17.29 16.13 -6.04
CA LEU A 65 -16.97 17.47 -6.60
C LEU A 65 -18.12 18.47 -6.49
N GLU A 66 -19.37 17.99 -6.38
CA GLU A 66 -20.55 18.82 -6.17
C GLU A 66 -20.72 19.26 -4.70
N LYS A 67 -19.97 18.68 -3.77
CA LYS A 67 -20.02 19.03 -2.34
C LYS A 67 -19.16 20.24 -2.03
N ASP A 68 -19.70 21.15 -1.25
CA ASP A 68 -18.98 22.30 -0.75
C ASP A 68 -17.69 21.90 0.01
N GLY A 69 -16.60 22.55 -0.32
CA GLY A 69 -15.31 22.38 0.35
C GLY A 69 -14.45 21.23 -0.18
N ILE A 70 -14.90 20.44 -1.17
CA ILE A 70 -14.06 19.41 -1.82
C ILE A 70 -13.61 19.92 -3.18
N THR A 71 -12.31 20.10 -3.34
CA THR A 71 -11.70 20.57 -4.58
C THR A 71 -11.19 19.42 -5.44
N LYS A 72 -10.94 19.71 -6.72
CA LYS A 72 -10.25 18.80 -7.63
C LYS A 72 -8.89 18.37 -7.07
N GLU A 73 -8.14 19.31 -6.54
CA GLU A 73 -6.81 19.11 -5.96
C GLU A 73 -6.86 18.14 -4.77
N ASP A 74 -7.89 18.24 -3.92
CA ASP A 74 -8.09 17.31 -2.82
C ASP A 74 -8.30 15.89 -3.33
N LEU A 75 -9.20 15.68 -4.29
CA LEU A 75 -9.47 14.36 -4.85
C LEU A 75 -8.25 13.77 -5.56
N MET A 76 -7.50 14.57 -6.30
CA MET A 76 -6.29 14.12 -6.97
C MET A 76 -5.19 13.67 -6.00
N TYR A 77 -5.24 14.09 -4.74
CA TYR A 77 -4.30 13.68 -3.69
C TYR A 77 -4.66 12.34 -3.02
N TYR A 78 -5.92 11.93 -3.03
CA TYR A 78 -6.41 10.74 -2.32
C TYR A 78 -5.99 9.38 -2.90
N GLY A 79 -5.40 9.34 -4.08
CA GLY A 79 -4.89 8.10 -4.66
C GLY A 79 -5.05 8.02 -6.17
N LEU A 80 -4.62 6.90 -6.75
CA LEU A 80 -4.56 6.76 -8.20
C LEU A 80 -5.96 6.81 -8.84
N GLU A 81 -6.92 6.07 -8.27
CA GLU A 81 -8.28 6.03 -8.79
C GLU A 81 -8.90 7.42 -8.82
N TYR A 82 -8.89 8.13 -7.68
CA TYR A 82 -9.44 9.49 -7.61
C TYR A 82 -8.72 10.45 -8.54
N LYS A 83 -7.40 10.35 -8.63
CA LYS A 83 -6.60 11.22 -9.52
C LYS A 83 -7.06 11.13 -10.97
N TYR A 84 -7.14 9.93 -11.53
CA TYR A 84 -7.46 9.76 -12.94
C TYR A 84 -8.95 9.92 -13.23
N VAL A 85 -9.82 9.44 -12.35
CA VAL A 85 -11.26 9.60 -12.51
C VAL A 85 -11.67 11.07 -12.38
N THR A 86 -11.07 11.83 -11.46
CA THR A 86 -11.30 13.27 -11.36
C THR A 86 -10.90 13.99 -12.65
N ALA A 87 -9.73 13.69 -13.21
CA ALA A 87 -9.28 14.30 -14.46
C ALA A 87 -10.25 14.01 -15.64
N TYR A 88 -10.85 12.82 -15.68
CA TYR A 88 -11.92 12.50 -16.63
C TYR A 88 -13.19 13.30 -16.35
N VAL A 89 -13.66 13.35 -15.10
CA VAL A 89 -14.91 14.03 -14.73
C VAL A 89 -14.86 15.53 -15.02
N VAL A 90 -13.69 16.17 -14.83
CA VAL A 90 -13.50 17.59 -15.15
C VAL A 90 -13.16 17.86 -16.62
N GLY A 91 -13.16 16.83 -17.49
CA GLY A 91 -12.96 16.97 -18.94
C GLY A 91 -11.52 17.12 -19.40
N GLU A 92 -10.52 16.80 -18.57
CA GLU A 92 -9.09 16.89 -18.92
C GLU A 92 -8.59 15.71 -19.74
N MET A 93 -9.32 14.60 -19.75
CA MET A 93 -9.00 13.42 -20.55
C MET A 93 -10.26 12.65 -20.96
N SER A 94 -10.13 11.79 -21.97
CA SER A 94 -11.19 10.88 -22.39
C SER A 94 -11.35 9.72 -21.37
N TYR A 95 -12.51 9.04 -21.42
CA TYR A 95 -12.72 7.81 -20.60
C TYR A 95 -11.70 6.73 -20.93
N GLU A 96 -11.39 6.55 -22.22
CA GLU A 96 -10.41 5.56 -22.67
C GLU A 96 -9.01 5.87 -22.15
N ASP A 97 -8.56 7.11 -22.23
CA ASP A 97 -7.28 7.56 -21.69
C ASP A 97 -7.22 7.39 -20.17
N MET A 98 -8.29 7.76 -19.47
CA MET A 98 -8.43 7.60 -18.02
C MET A 98 -8.25 6.12 -17.65
N PHE A 99 -8.98 5.20 -18.30
CA PHE A 99 -8.90 3.78 -18.02
C PHE A 99 -7.49 3.25 -18.26
N ASN A 100 -6.91 3.51 -19.44
CA ASN A 100 -5.60 3.02 -19.83
C ASN A 100 -4.48 3.54 -18.92
N GLN A 101 -4.49 4.84 -18.62
CA GLN A 101 -3.46 5.45 -17.77
C GLN A 101 -3.59 4.99 -16.31
N LEU A 102 -4.82 4.88 -15.79
CA LEU A 102 -5.07 4.37 -14.45
C LEU A 102 -4.63 2.92 -14.32
N GLU A 103 -4.97 2.04 -15.26
CA GLU A 103 -4.54 0.66 -15.27
C GLU A 103 -3.01 0.54 -15.23
N ILE A 104 -2.31 1.26 -16.10
CA ILE A 104 -0.84 1.33 -16.10
C ILE A 104 -0.30 1.80 -14.76
N ALA A 105 -0.89 2.85 -14.19
CA ALA A 105 -0.45 3.42 -12.92
C ALA A 105 -0.62 2.43 -11.76
N ILE A 106 -1.72 1.67 -11.70
CA ILE A 106 -1.94 0.64 -10.68
C ILE A 106 -0.93 -0.52 -10.83
N HIS A 107 -0.66 -0.98 -12.06
CA HIS A 107 0.37 -1.99 -12.31
C HIS A 107 1.76 -1.54 -11.86
N GLN A 108 2.13 -0.29 -12.16
CA GLN A 108 3.38 0.30 -11.71
C GLN A 108 3.43 0.43 -10.18
N PHE A 109 2.32 0.78 -9.55
CA PHE A 109 2.23 0.87 -8.10
C PHE A 109 2.44 -0.50 -7.45
N ALA A 110 1.78 -1.54 -7.94
CA ALA A 110 1.97 -2.91 -7.45
C ALA A 110 3.44 -3.40 -7.63
N LYS A 111 4.09 -3.04 -8.74
CA LYS A 111 5.53 -3.33 -8.94
C LYS A 111 6.40 -2.62 -7.89
N ARG A 112 6.11 -1.34 -7.60
CA ARG A 112 6.84 -0.58 -6.57
C ARG A 112 6.66 -1.15 -5.17
N GLN A 113 5.44 -1.64 -4.82
CA GLN A 113 5.20 -2.31 -3.56
C GLN A 113 6.10 -3.54 -3.38
N MET A 114 6.21 -4.41 -4.39
CA MET A 114 7.10 -5.58 -4.34
C MET A 114 8.58 -5.18 -4.21
N THR A 115 9.01 -4.12 -4.89
CA THR A 115 10.37 -3.59 -4.75
C THR A 115 10.62 -3.09 -3.32
N TRP A 116 9.62 -2.48 -2.71
CA TRP A 116 9.70 -1.97 -1.33
C TRP A 116 9.80 -3.12 -0.32
N PHE A 117 8.98 -4.18 -0.46
CA PHE A 117 9.06 -5.37 0.39
C PHE A 117 10.42 -6.07 0.29
N ARG A 118 10.94 -6.27 -0.92
CA ARG A 118 12.32 -6.79 -1.09
C ARG A 118 13.37 -5.87 -0.46
N GLY A 119 13.10 -4.57 -0.43
CA GLY A 119 13.93 -3.60 0.29
C GLY A 119 13.86 -3.76 1.80
N MET A 120 12.73 -4.16 2.36
CA MET A 120 12.60 -4.51 3.78
C MET A 120 13.45 -5.75 4.12
N GLU A 121 13.34 -6.82 3.34
CA GLU A 121 14.13 -8.04 3.53
C GLU A 121 15.64 -7.75 3.52
N ARG A 122 16.11 -6.95 2.55
CA ARG A 122 17.51 -6.54 2.52
C ARG A 122 17.97 -5.71 3.74
N ARG A 123 17.04 -5.07 4.44
CA ARG A 123 17.29 -4.35 5.71
C ARG A 123 17.16 -5.24 6.95
N GLY A 124 16.96 -6.55 6.76
CA GLY A 124 16.90 -7.53 7.84
C GLY A 124 15.50 -7.80 8.40
N PHE A 125 14.44 -7.26 7.79
CA PHE A 125 13.08 -7.65 8.16
C PHE A 125 12.77 -9.04 7.61
N ASN A 126 12.35 -9.96 8.48
CA ASN A 126 11.88 -11.26 8.07
C ASN A 126 10.41 -11.17 7.63
N ILE A 127 10.14 -11.40 6.35
CA ILE A 127 8.77 -11.44 5.81
C ILE A 127 8.41 -12.88 5.51
N HIS A 128 7.40 -13.39 6.21
CA HIS A 128 6.84 -14.72 5.98
C HIS A 128 5.83 -14.66 4.83
N TRP A 129 6.21 -15.19 3.68
CA TRP A 129 5.38 -15.15 2.48
C TRP A 129 4.36 -16.28 2.45
N LEU A 130 3.07 -15.92 2.30
CA LEU A 130 1.96 -16.83 2.07
C LEU A 130 1.55 -16.82 0.60
N ASP A 131 1.33 -17.99 0.05
CA ASP A 131 0.66 -18.12 -1.24
C ASP A 131 -0.79 -17.59 -1.11
N ALA A 132 -1.11 -16.57 -1.92
CA ALA A 132 -2.45 -15.98 -1.90
C ALA A 132 -3.53 -16.92 -2.44
N SER A 133 -3.17 -18.03 -3.11
CA SER A 133 -4.11 -18.98 -3.70
C SER A 133 -4.68 -19.98 -2.70
N ILE A 134 -3.98 -20.26 -1.60
CA ILE A 134 -4.46 -21.20 -0.58
C ILE A 134 -5.68 -20.66 0.18
N THR A 135 -6.44 -21.56 0.81
CA THR A 135 -7.66 -21.20 1.54
C THR A 135 -7.37 -20.27 2.73
N MET A 136 -8.38 -19.58 3.22
CA MET A 136 -8.24 -18.74 4.42
C MET A 136 -7.89 -19.59 5.65
N ALA A 137 -8.48 -20.80 5.77
CA ALA A 137 -8.18 -21.71 6.87
C ALA A 137 -6.70 -22.13 6.86
N ASP A 138 -6.14 -22.46 5.69
CA ASP A 138 -4.73 -22.82 5.56
C ASP A 138 -3.81 -21.64 5.87
N LYS A 139 -4.19 -20.41 5.44
CA LYS A 139 -3.45 -19.19 5.78
C LYS A 139 -3.39 -18.96 7.28
N LEU A 140 -4.53 -19.07 7.95
CA LEU A 140 -4.59 -18.92 9.42
C LEU A 140 -3.75 -19.97 10.14
N ALA A 141 -3.90 -21.24 9.76
CA ALA A 141 -3.12 -22.33 10.35
C ALA A 141 -1.60 -22.13 10.16
N GLN A 142 -1.18 -21.54 9.04
CA GLN A 142 0.23 -21.25 8.80
C GLN A 142 0.74 -20.06 9.62
N ILE A 143 -0.06 -19.02 9.78
CA ILE A 143 0.25 -17.88 10.63
C ILE A 143 0.37 -18.31 12.10
N GLU A 144 -0.56 -19.10 12.59
CA GLU A 144 -0.54 -19.63 13.97
C GLU A 144 0.73 -20.44 14.25
N ARG A 145 1.16 -21.28 13.31
CA ARG A 145 2.44 -22.00 13.42
C ARG A 145 3.64 -21.07 13.52
N TRP A 146 3.71 -20.02 12.70
CA TRP A 146 4.80 -19.05 12.77
C TRP A 146 4.79 -18.25 14.07
N MET A 147 3.61 -17.87 14.57
CA MET A 147 3.48 -17.19 15.87
C MET A 147 3.96 -18.06 17.03
N ALA A 148 3.68 -19.36 17.01
CA ALA A 148 4.16 -20.29 18.03
C ALA A 148 5.70 -20.39 18.00
N GLN A 149 6.31 -20.54 16.83
CA GLN A 149 7.77 -20.62 16.65
C GLN A 149 8.49 -19.34 17.10
N GLU A 150 7.95 -18.16 16.76
CA GLU A 150 8.52 -16.87 17.19
C GLU A 150 8.47 -16.71 18.72
N ASN A 151 7.40 -17.17 19.37
CA ASN A 151 7.28 -17.13 20.82
C ASN A 151 8.30 -18.06 21.50
N GLU A 152 8.50 -19.30 21.02
CA GLU A 152 9.51 -20.23 21.53
C GLU A 152 10.92 -19.62 21.44
N THR A 153 11.28 -19.06 20.29
CA THR A 153 12.59 -18.42 20.08
C THR A 153 12.80 -17.18 20.97
N ALA A 154 11.72 -16.46 21.29
CA ALA A 154 11.78 -15.32 22.20
C ALA A 154 11.97 -15.71 23.67
N TYR A 155 11.45 -16.88 24.09
CA TYR A 155 11.68 -17.43 25.44
C TYR A 155 13.12 -17.94 25.59
N GLU A 156 13.66 -18.66 24.60
CA GLU A 156 15.03 -19.19 24.64
C GLU A 156 16.11 -18.08 24.73
N LYS A 157 15.87 -16.91 24.14
CA LYS A 157 16.81 -15.77 24.19
C LYS A 157 16.76 -14.98 25.53
N ARG A 158 15.83 -15.30 26.42
CA ARG A 158 15.68 -14.63 27.74
C ARG A 158 16.16 -15.48 28.92
N GLY A 159 16.49 -16.75 28.67
CA GLY A 159 17.12 -17.65 29.65
C GLY A 159 18.63 -17.68 29.51
#